data_cba235e8362511055d8fe226f9ce0a7f
#
_entry.id   cba235e8362511055d8fe226f9ce0a7f
#
_cell.length_a   1.000
_cell.length_b   1.000
_cell.length_c   1.000
_cell.angle_alpha   90.00
_cell.angle_beta   90.00
_cell.angle_gamma   90.00
#
_symmetry.space_group_name_H-M   'P 1'
#
loop_
_entity.id
_entity.type
_entity.pdbx_description
1 polymer ?
#
loop_
_entity_poly.entity_id
_entity_poly.type
_entity_poly.pdbx_seq_one_letter_code
_entity_poly.pdbx_strand_id
1 'polypeptide(L)'
;MITVDQIKRVLPHRYPMLLVDRVTELVPGERASGLKAVTCNEPWYEAVPDDAPAEAYHYPWTVLLESWCHVAGVLVAWEEPNPDVLEGMAMLLGGVTDAEYHRPVLPGDVVEHHVRLARQVGETYMFEGESLVGDATVLSVGRLVMTMRPAAELKDPAGEVT
;
A
#
# COMPACT_ATOMS: atom_id res chain seq x y z
N MET A 1 -9.36 -15.22 -0.96
CA MET A 1 -8.03 -14.92 -1.55
C MET A 1 -8.24 -14.14 -2.83
N ILE A 2 -7.62 -12.96 -2.96
CA ILE A 2 -7.77 -12.03 -4.08
C ILE A 2 -6.44 -11.99 -4.83
N THR A 3 -6.49 -12.17 -6.14
CA THR A 3 -5.32 -12.25 -7.02
C THR A 3 -5.01 -10.90 -7.66
N VAL A 4 -3.82 -10.76 -8.27
CA VAL A 4 -3.34 -9.49 -8.83
C VAL A 4 -4.26 -8.88 -9.89
N ASP A 5 -4.91 -9.71 -10.71
CA ASP A 5 -5.87 -9.24 -11.71
C ASP A 5 -7.12 -8.59 -11.07
N GLN A 6 -7.55 -9.11 -9.91
CA GLN A 6 -8.64 -8.55 -9.12
C GLN A 6 -8.20 -7.26 -8.41
N ILE A 7 -6.98 -7.24 -7.81
CA ILE A 7 -6.40 -6.04 -7.21
C ILE A 7 -6.33 -4.89 -8.22
N LYS A 8 -5.91 -5.17 -9.45
CA LYS A 8 -5.84 -4.17 -10.54
C LYS A 8 -7.20 -3.61 -10.98
N ARG A 9 -8.31 -4.26 -10.64
CA ARG A 9 -9.65 -3.72 -10.87
C ARG A 9 -10.09 -2.76 -9.76
N VAL A 10 -9.44 -2.84 -8.61
CA VAL A 10 -9.74 -2.04 -7.41
C VAL A 10 -8.82 -0.85 -7.30
N LEU A 11 -7.50 -1.08 -7.46
CA LEU A 11 -6.48 -0.05 -7.31
C LEU A 11 -6.05 0.53 -8.67
N PRO A 12 -5.78 1.84 -8.74
CA PRO A 12 -5.27 2.50 -9.95
C PRO A 12 -3.80 2.15 -10.24
N HIS A 13 -3.06 1.69 -9.23
CA HIS A 13 -1.62 1.45 -9.30
C HIS A 13 -1.27 0.40 -10.36
N ARG A 14 -0.15 0.65 -11.06
CA ARG A 14 0.40 -0.23 -12.10
C ARG A 14 1.92 -0.34 -11.91
N TYR A 15 2.56 -1.22 -12.66
CA TYR A 15 4.02 -1.32 -12.68
C TYR A 15 4.64 0.08 -12.89
N PRO A 16 5.66 0.47 -12.11
CA PRO A 16 6.34 -0.33 -11.06
C PRO A 16 5.73 -0.19 -9.66
N MET A 17 4.62 0.54 -9.49
CA MET A 17 4.03 0.89 -8.19
C MET A 17 2.83 0.00 -7.80
N LEU A 18 2.62 -1.14 -8.41
CA LEU A 18 1.68 -2.14 -7.91
C LEU A 18 2.42 -3.06 -6.94
N LEU A 19 2.31 -2.79 -5.64
CA LEU A 19 3.19 -3.33 -4.61
C LEU A 19 2.58 -4.47 -3.77
N VAL A 20 1.37 -4.89 -4.09
CA VAL A 20 0.70 -6.03 -3.43
C VAL A 20 0.48 -7.13 -4.46
N ASP A 21 0.95 -8.34 -4.15
CA ASP A 21 0.85 -9.50 -5.04
C ASP A 21 -0.45 -10.29 -4.81
N ARG A 22 -0.97 -10.26 -3.58
CA ARG A 22 -2.17 -11.02 -3.18
C ARG A 22 -2.80 -10.45 -1.92
N VAL A 23 -4.13 -10.49 -1.84
CA VAL A 23 -4.85 -10.28 -0.57
C VAL A 23 -5.36 -11.64 -0.10
N THR A 24 -4.93 -12.05 1.09
CA THR A 24 -5.17 -13.39 1.68
C THR A 24 -6.46 -13.42 2.48
N GLU A 25 -6.78 -12.32 3.15
CA GLU A 25 -8.02 -12.11 3.90
C GLU A 25 -8.61 -10.73 3.56
N LEU A 26 -9.92 -10.66 3.47
CA LEU A 26 -10.67 -9.40 3.38
C LEU A 26 -12.00 -9.56 4.12
N VAL A 27 -12.18 -8.72 5.13
CA VAL A 27 -13.47 -8.52 5.82
C VAL A 27 -13.86 -7.06 5.58
N PRO A 28 -14.81 -6.79 4.67
CA PRO A 28 -15.20 -5.43 4.31
C PRO A 28 -15.54 -4.58 5.52
N GLY A 29 -15.04 -3.35 5.57
CA GLY A 29 -15.26 -2.42 6.67
C GLY A 29 -14.54 -2.75 7.98
N GLU A 30 -13.73 -3.82 8.05
CA GLU A 30 -13.04 -4.24 9.26
C GLU A 30 -11.52 -4.36 9.06
N ARG A 31 -11.07 -5.32 8.22
CA ARG A 31 -9.66 -5.66 8.07
C ARG A 31 -9.33 -6.33 6.75
N ALA A 32 -8.08 -6.28 6.39
CA ALA A 32 -7.51 -7.03 5.29
C ALA A 32 -6.09 -7.49 5.61
N SER A 33 -5.68 -8.63 5.02
CA SER A 33 -4.29 -9.09 5.02
C SER A 33 -3.81 -9.29 3.59
N GLY A 34 -2.58 -8.89 3.30
CA GLY A 34 -2.01 -8.97 1.96
C GLY A 34 -0.54 -9.40 1.98
N LEU A 35 -0.08 -9.93 0.86
CA LEU A 35 1.30 -10.39 0.68
C LEU A 35 2.03 -9.54 -0.35
N LYS A 36 3.29 -9.24 -0.05
CA LYS A 36 4.30 -8.70 -0.96
C LYS A 36 5.51 -9.61 -0.98
N ALA A 37 5.82 -10.19 -2.13
CA ALA A 37 7.08 -10.88 -2.36
C ALA A 37 8.14 -9.85 -2.78
N VAL A 38 9.20 -9.69 -1.99
CA VAL A 38 10.30 -8.78 -2.31
C VAL A 38 11.33 -9.50 -3.16
N THR A 39 11.69 -8.93 -4.30
CA THR A 39 12.65 -9.52 -5.22
C THR A 39 13.72 -8.53 -5.64
N CYS A 40 14.93 -9.02 -5.98
CA CYS A 40 16.00 -8.15 -6.50
C CYS A 40 15.70 -7.58 -7.90
N ASN A 41 14.61 -8.00 -8.54
CA ASN A 41 14.18 -7.52 -9.86
C ASN A 41 13.20 -6.33 -9.77
N GLU A 42 13.25 -5.58 -8.68
CA GLU A 42 12.44 -4.36 -8.50
C GLU A 42 13.23 -3.11 -8.87
N PRO A 43 12.58 -2.04 -9.38
CA PRO A 43 13.28 -0.90 -9.99
C PRO A 43 14.22 -0.14 -9.04
N TRP A 44 13.96 -0.16 -7.74
CA TRP A 44 14.84 0.49 -6.74
C TRP A 44 16.21 -0.18 -6.55
N TYR A 45 16.42 -1.36 -7.12
CA TYR A 45 17.71 -2.05 -7.12
C TYR A 45 18.52 -1.83 -8.41
N GLU A 46 17.95 -1.15 -9.42
CA GLU A 46 18.61 -0.93 -10.72
C GLU A 46 19.99 -0.25 -10.61
N ALA A 47 20.13 0.68 -9.66
CA ALA A 47 21.36 1.44 -9.46
C ALA A 47 22.31 0.83 -8.41
N VAL A 48 21.98 -0.34 -7.84
CA VAL A 48 22.86 -0.99 -6.85
C VAL A 48 24.03 -1.63 -7.57
N PRO A 49 25.30 -1.28 -7.20
CA PRO A 49 26.49 -1.86 -7.81
C PRO A 49 26.60 -3.38 -7.59
N ASP A 50 27.24 -4.08 -8.54
CA ASP A 50 27.42 -5.54 -8.49
C ASP A 50 28.21 -6.02 -7.25
N ASP A 51 29.10 -5.19 -6.72
CA ASP A 51 29.93 -5.45 -5.54
C ASP A 51 29.36 -4.82 -4.25
N ALA A 52 28.12 -4.36 -4.29
CA ALA A 52 27.49 -3.73 -3.14
C ALA A 52 27.26 -4.73 -1.99
N PRO A 53 27.42 -4.29 -0.73
CA PRO A 53 27.13 -5.12 0.42
C PRO A 53 25.62 -5.38 0.58
N ALA A 54 25.26 -6.41 1.36
CA ALA A 54 23.87 -6.83 1.54
C ALA A 54 22.93 -5.70 2.02
N GLU A 55 23.47 -4.75 2.79
CA GLU A 55 22.72 -3.60 3.31
C GLU A 55 22.19 -2.67 2.21
N ALA A 56 22.86 -2.65 1.04
CA ALA A 56 22.42 -1.88 -0.13
C ALA A 56 21.10 -2.42 -0.73
N TYR A 57 20.74 -3.65 -0.39
CA TYR A 57 19.52 -4.31 -0.84
C TYR A 57 18.37 -4.20 0.17
N HIS A 58 18.50 -3.38 1.23
CA HIS A 58 17.38 -3.11 2.12
C HIS A 58 16.21 -2.54 1.31
N TYR A 59 15.04 -3.18 1.43
CA TYR A 59 13.83 -2.72 0.76
C TYR A 59 13.49 -1.31 1.27
N PRO A 60 13.25 -0.34 0.37
CA PRO A 60 12.99 1.03 0.80
C PRO A 60 11.78 1.08 1.74
N TRP A 61 11.97 1.64 2.93
CA TRP A 61 10.93 1.68 3.96
C TRP A 61 9.68 2.45 3.53
N THR A 62 9.82 3.48 2.66
CA THR A 62 8.68 4.21 2.08
C THR A 62 7.87 3.32 1.14
N VAL A 63 8.53 2.45 0.38
CA VAL A 63 7.89 1.49 -0.52
C VAL A 63 7.20 0.37 0.26
N LEU A 64 7.79 -0.04 1.41
CA LEU A 64 7.17 -1.00 2.32
C LEU A 64 5.87 -0.43 2.91
N LEU A 65 5.88 0.85 3.36
CA LEU A 65 4.69 1.53 3.83
C LEU A 65 3.64 1.66 2.71
N GLU A 66 4.05 2.04 1.51
CA GLU A 66 3.15 2.15 0.36
C GLU A 66 2.50 0.80 0.03
N SER A 67 3.25 -0.31 0.11
CA SER A 67 2.70 -1.65 -0.06
C SER A 67 1.62 -1.96 0.98
N TRP A 68 1.83 -1.57 2.24
CA TRP A 68 0.82 -1.67 3.30
C TRP A 68 -0.40 -0.79 3.00
N CYS A 69 -0.20 0.45 2.51
CA CYS A 69 -1.27 1.35 2.09
C CYS A 69 -2.13 0.76 0.96
N HIS A 70 -1.54 -0.03 0.06
CA HIS A 70 -2.30 -0.72 -0.98
C HIS A 70 -3.29 -1.73 -0.42
N VAL A 71 -2.93 -2.45 0.64
CA VAL A 71 -3.87 -3.36 1.33
C VAL A 71 -5.01 -2.57 1.96
N ALA A 72 -4.71 -1.41 2.59
CA ALA A 72 -5.73 -0.50 3.10
C ALA A 72 -6.64 0.03 1.98
N GLY A 73 -6.05 0.37 0.83
CA GLY A 73 -6.78 0.80 -0.36
C GLY A 73 -7.72 -0.27 -0.89
N VAL A 74 -7.29 -1.53 -0.95
CA VAL A 74 -8.16 -2.65 -1.33
C VAL A 74 -9.30 -2.82 -0.33
N LEU A 75 -9.03 -2.69 0.97
CA LEU A 75 -10.06 -2.79 2.01
C LEU A 75 -11.21 -1.79 1.82
N VAL A 76 -10.87 -0.52 1.46
CA VAL A 76 -11.88 0.54 1.27
C VAL A 76 -12.59 0.42 -0.07
N ALA A 77 -11.83 0.19 -1.15
CA ALA A 77 -12.38 0.28 -2.50
C ALA A 77 -12.96 -1.05 -3.03
N TRP A 78 -12.99 -2.11 -2.22
CA TRP A 78 -13.41 -3.43 -2.67
C TRP A 78 -14.87 -3.48 -3.13
N GLU A 79 -15.77 -2.79 -2.40
CA GLU A 79 -17.20 -2.80 -2.71
C GLU A 79 -17.58 -1.80 -3.81
N GLU A 80 -16.80 -0.70 -3.93
CA GLU A 80 -16.98 0.33 -4.95
C GLU A 80 -15.66 0.60 -5.67
N PRO A 81 -15.21 -0.32 -6.56
CA PRO A 81 -13.91 -0.21 -7.23
C PRO A 81 -13.83 1.01 -8.13
N ASN A 82 -12.74 1.78 -8.00
CA ASN A 82 -12.41 2.85 -8.92
C ASN A 82 -10.93 2.80 -9.32
N PRO A 83 -10.59 2.08 -10.39
CA PRO A 83 -9.22 2.02 -10.90
C PRO A 83 -8.80 3.24 -11.72
N ASP A 84 -9.71 4.18 -12.00
CA ASP A 84 -9.43 5.42 -12.74
C ASP A 84 -9.48 6.62 -11.79
N VAL A 85 -8.33 7.14 -11.43
CA VAL A 85 -8.21 8.32 -10.56
C VAL A 85 -8.64 9.63 -11.22
N LEU A 86 -8.93 9.62 -12.52
CA LEU A 86 -9.42 10.80 -13.26
C LEU A 86 -10.95 10.93 -13.22
N GLU A 87 -11.63 9.90 -12.78
CA GLU A 87 -13.08 9.82 -12.68
C GLU A 87 -13.51 9.37 -11.27
N GLY A 88 -14.77 9.61 -10.91
CA GLY A 88 -15.35 9.18 -9.64
C GLY A 88 -14.65 9.73 -8.40
N MET A 89 -14.35 8.88 -7.44
CA MET A 89 -13.71 9.23 -6.17
C MET A 89 -12.26 8.79 -6.17
N ALA A 90 -11.33 9.70 -5.97
CA ALA A 90 -9.91 9.42 -5.80
C ALA A 90 -9.55 9.29 -4.32
N MET A 91 -8.70 8.33 -3.98
CA MET A 91 -8.20 8.12 -2.63
C MET A 91 -6.90 8.90 -2.43
N LEU A 92 -6.86 9.72 -1.40
CA LEU A 92 -5.72 10.55 -1.04
C LEU A 92 -5.16 10.14 0.32
N LEU A 93 -3.82 10.07 0.41
CA LEU A 93 -3.14 9.92 1.69
C LEU A 93 -3.17 11.25 2.45
N GLY A 94 -3.87 11.28 3.59
CA GLY A 94 -3.95 12.45 4.45
C GLY A 94 -2.79 12.58 5.43
N GLY A 95 -2.22 11.46 5.86
CA GLY A 95 -1.07 11.45 6.75
C GLY A 95 -0.83 10.12 7.44
N VAL A 96 0.37 9.98 7.99
CA VAL A 96 0.80 8.82 8.79
C VAL A 96 1.39 9.31 10.09
N THR A 97 1.04 8.67 11.21
CA THR A 97 1.63 8.91 12.52
C THR A 97 1.98 7.58 13.18
N ASP A 98 3.03 7.60 14.01
CA ASP A 98 3.51 6.46 14.77
C ASP A 98 3.82 5.25 13.85
N ALA A 99 4.49 5.51 12.70
CA ALA A 99 5.04 4.47 11.85
C ALA A 99 6.47 4.14 12.31
N GLU A 100 6.70 2.89 12.69
CA GLU A 100 7.99 2.41 13.19
C GLU A 100 8.50 1.25 12.32
N TYR A 101 9.77 1.37 11.90
CA TYR A 101 10.48 0.32 11.16
C TYR A 101 11.40 -0.41 12.12
N HIS A 102 11.14 -1.70 12.33
CA HIS A 102 11.81 -2.49 13.35
C HIS A 102 13.05 -3.20 12.84
N ARG A 103 13.04 -3.61 11.57
CA ARG A 103 14.17 -4.30 10.94
C ARG A 103 14.10 -4.21 9.41
N PRO A 104 15.25 -4.36 8.71
CA PRO A 104 15.27 -4.36 7.26
C PRO A 104 14.52 -5.57 6.67
N VAL A 105 13.95 -5.36 5.50
CA VAL A 105 13.39 -6.36 4.60
C VAL A 105 14.33 -6.49 3.42
N LEU A 106 14.56 -7.70 2.94
CA LEU A 106 15.53 -8.02 1.89
C LEU A 106 14.87 -8.78 0.72
N PRO A 107 15.47 -8.77 -0.47
CA PRO A 107 15.06 -9.68 -1.53
C PRO A 107 15.07 -11.15 -1.06
N GLY A 108 13.97 -11.85 -1.35
CA GLY A 108 13.70 -13.20 -0.85
C GLY A 108 12.70 -13.25 0.29
N ASP A 109 12.46 -12.13 0.97
CA ASP A 109 11.42 -12.06 2.00
C ASP A 109 10.02 -12.00 1.39
N VAL A 110 9.08 -12.61 2.10
CA VAL A 110 7.64 -12.42 1.86
C VAL A 110 7.09 -11.61 3.04
N VAL A 111 6.64 -10.40 2.74
CA VAL A 111 6.03 -9.52 3.73
C VAL A 111 4.53 -9.80 3.78
N GLU A 112 4.02 -10.05 4.97
CA GLU A 112 2.59 -10.14 5.26
C GLU A 112 2.13 -8.85 5.92
N HIS A 113 1.21 -8.13 5.25
CA HIS A 113 0.60 -6.90 5.75
C HIS A 113 -0.72 -7.22 6.44
N HIS A 114 -0.91 -6.69 7.64
CA HIS A 114 -2.17 -6.71 8.38
C HIS A 114 -2.67 -5.29 8.54
N VAL A 115 -3.87 -5.03 8.04
CA VAL A 115 -4.53 -3.72 8.07
C VAL A 115 -5.87 -3.85 8.77
N ARG A 116 -6.14 -2.95 9.71
CA ARG A 116 -7.43 -2.83 10.39
C ARG A 116 -7.99 -1.42 10.19
N LEU A 117 -9.26 -1.32 9.83
CA LEU A 117 -9.99 -0.06 9.86
C LEU A 117 -10.33 0.28 11.32
N ALA A 118 -9.62 1.27 11.87
CA ALA A 118 -9.83 1.72 13.25
C ALA A 118 -11.06 2.63 13.37
N ARG A 119 -11.30 3.48 12.33
CA ARG A 119 -12.41 4.43 12.33
C ARG A 119 -12.71 4.93 10.92
N GLN A 120 -13.98 5.18 10.64
CA GLN A 120 -14.46 5.92 9.48
C GLN A 120 -15.30 7.12 9.93
N VAL A 121 -15.08 8.28 9.31
CA VAL A 121 -15.88 9.49 9.51
C VAL A 121 -16.16 10.11 8.15
N GLY A 122 -17.38 9.95 7.63
CA GLY A 122 -17.70 10.31 6.26
C GLY A 122 -16.75 9.61 5.27
N GLU A 123 -16.12 10.39 4.42
CA GLU A 123 -15.16 9.92 3.41
C GLU A 123 -13.71 9.81 3.94
N THR A 124 -13.51 9.87 5.26
CA THR A 124 -12.18 9.76 5.88
C THR A 124 -12.07 8.46 6.66
N TYR A 125 -11.03 7.70 6.34
CA TYR A 125 -10.72 6.38 6.89
C TYR A 125 -9.43 6.43 7.68
N MET A 126 -9.44 5.84 8.86
CA MET A 126 -8.27 5.75 9.75
C MET A 126 -7.92 4.28 9.95
N PHE A 127 -6.70 3.92 9.62
CA PHE A 127 -6.19 2.55 9.70
C PHE A 127 -5.07 2.45 10.69
N GLU A 128 -4.87 1.24 11.19
CA GLU A 128 -3.71 0.83 11.98
C GLU A 128 -3.34 -0.62 11.62
N GLY A 129 -2.15 -1.03 12.00
CA GLY A 129 -1.71 -2.41 11.77
C GLY A 129 -0.20 -2.57 11.69
N GLU A 130 0.22 -3.65 11.05
CA GLU A 130 1.62 -4.03 11.01
C GLU A 130 1.97 -4.83 9.75
N SER A 131 3.26 -5.04 9.55
CA SER A 131 3.79 -5.95 8.53
C SER A 131 4.81 -6.89 9.14
N LEU A 132 4.76 -8.16 8.75
CA LEU A 132 5.62 -9.21 9.26
C LEU A 132 6.44 -9.87 8.14
N VAL A 133 7.61 -10.40 8.51
CA VAL A 133 8.36 -11.40 7.73
C VAL A 133 8.54 -12.61 8.64
N GLY A 134 7.88 -13.71 8.32
CA GLY A 134 7.71 -14.82 9.27
C GLY A 134 6.96 -14.33 10.52
N ASP A 135 7.51 -14.60 11.71
CA ASP A 135 6.92 -14.19 12.98
C ASP A 135 7.42 -12.81 13.49
N ALA A 136 8.23 -12.11 12.68
CA ALA A 136 8.87 -10.89 13.14
C ALA A 136 8.24 -9.65 12.50
N THR A 137 7.76 -8.71 13.32
CA THR A 137 7.28 -7.41 12.87
C THR A 137 8.42 -6.61 12.24
N VAL A 138 8.21 -6.12 11.01
CA VAL A 138 9.15 -5.27 10.26
C VAL A 138 8.68 -3.82 10.17
N LEU A 139 7.37 -3.59 10.23
CA LEU A 139 6.72 -2.29 10.24
C LEU A 139 5.53 -2.33 11.18
N SER A 140 5.35 -1.32 12.01
CA SER A 140 4.08 -1.03 12.68
C SER A 140 3.57 0.35 12.28
N VAL A 141 2.24 0.47 12.14
CA VAL A 141 1.56 1.71 11.77
C VAL A 141 0.50 2.00 12.82
N GLY A 142 0.74 3.00 13.66
CA GLY A 142 -0.20 3.38 14.72
C GLY A 142 -1.42 4.12 14.17
N ARG A 143 -1.23 4.93 13.14
CA ARG A 143 -2.34 5.57 12.42
C ARG A 143 -1.94 5.97 11.01
N LEU A 144 -2.78 5.58 10.04
CA LEU A 144 -2.77 6.10 8.68
C LEU A 144 -4.14 6.68 8.37
N VAL A 145 -4.18 7.86 7.76
CA VAL A 145 -5.42 8.54 7.36
C VAL A 145 -5.49 8.60 5.85
N MET A 146 -6.57 8.09 5.29
CA MET A 146 -6.93 8.25 3.88
C MET A 146 -8.27 8.97 3.77
N THR A 147 -8.46 9.74 2.71
CA THR A 147 -9.73 10.38 2.42
C THR A 147 -10.11 10.21 0.95
N MET A 148 -11.38 9.99 0.68
CA MET A 148 -11.93 9.98 -0.67
C MET A 148 -12.33 11.39 -1.07
N ARG A 149 -12.00 11.78 -2.30
CA ARG A 149 -12.38 13.08 -2.88
C ARG A 149 -12.85 12.91 -4.31
N PRO A 150 -13.85 13.67 -4.77
CA PRO A 150 -14.21 13.68 -6.19
C PRO A 150 -13.00 14.03 -7.05
N ALA A 151 -12.71 13.23 -8.06
CA ALA A 151 -11.59 13.47 -8.97
C ALA A 151 -11.69 14.85 -9.66
N ALA A 152 -12.92 15.34 -9.87
CA ALA A 152 -13.17 16.66 -10.41
C ALA A 152 -12.64 17.82 -9.55
N GLU A 153 -12.54 17.63 -8.24
CA GLU A 153 -11.99 18.62 -7.29
C GLU A 153 -10.46 18.67 -7.30
N LEU A 154 -9.81 17.63 -7.86
CA LEU A 154 -8.36 17.49 -7.92
C LEU A 154 -7.77 18.01 -9.24
N LYS A 155 -8.61 18.37 -10.19
CA LYS A 155 -8.17 18.96 -11.46
C LYS A 155 -7.95 20.45 -11.28
N ASP A 156 -6.79 20.93 -11.76
CA ASP A 156 -6.55 22.37 -11.89
C ASP A 156 -7.64 22.98 -12.81
N PRO A 157 -8.03 24.26 -12.63
CA PRO A 157 -8.90 24.98 -13.56
C PRO A 157 -8.45 24.91 -15.03
N ALA A 158 -7.16 24.65 -15.30
CA ALA A 158 -6.61 24.37 -16.62
C ALA A 158 -6.84 22.94 -17.13
N GLY A 159 -7.42 22.04 -16.31
CA GLY A 159 -7.70 20.64 -16.68
C GLY A 159 -6.54 19.66 -16.48
N GLU A 160 -5.43 20.10 -15.89
CA GLU A 160 -4.31 19.24 -15.50
C GLU A 160 -4.51 18.69 -14.08
N VAL A 161 -4.07 17.44 -13.86
CA VAL A 161 -4.08 16.83 -12.53
C VAL A 161 -2.83 17.32 -11.79
N THR A 162 -3.02 17.90 -10.60
CA THR A 162 -1.93 18.34 -9.70
C THR A 162 -1.36 17.17 -8.88
#